data_f19065b51c57ba539f6f79a8c4f61a6c
#
_entry.id   f19065b51c57ba539f6f79a8c4f61a6c
#
_cell.length_a   1.000
_cell.length_b   1.000
_cell.length_c   1.000
_cell.angle_alpha   90.00
_cell.angle_beta   90.00
_cell.angle_gamma   90.00
#
_symmetry.space_group_name_H-M   'P 1'
#
loop_
_entity.id
_entity.type
_entity.pdbx_description
1 polymer ?
#
loop_
_entity_poly.entity_id
_entity_poly.type
_entity_poly.pdbx_seq_one_letter_code
_entity_poly.pdbx_strand_id
1 'polypeptide(L)'
;MVNIRKTASIAAVVPLIAALSACVAPAPREIAVRSGPAIDGQWMDQQGVAISTFSNGRFTSVATDTGAKLSEGTYQMRGSSDVSINMTSLIRQTQTSVNCSMVSNQQLNCTNANGQNFVLTRRG
;
A
#
# COMPACT_ATOMS: atom_id res chain seq x y z
N MET A 1 -69.73 -25.01 51.98
CA MET A 1 -68.73 -25.37 51.48
C MET A 1 -68.18 -24.59 50.53
N VAL A 2 -67.16 -24.17 50.73
CA VAL A 2 -66.46 -23.28 49.92
C VAL A 2 -65.65 -23.93 48.90
N ASN A 3 -65.72 -23.49 47.82
CA ASN A 3 -64.89 -23.97 46.87
C ASN A 3 -63.98 -23.00 46.43
N ILE A 4 -62.83 -23.22 46.69
CA ILE A 4 -61.87 -22.32 46.33
C ILE A 4 -61.44 -22.61 45.01
N ARG A 5 -61.59 -21.75 44.27
CA ARG A 5 -61.00 -21.87 43.03
C ARG A 5 -59.72 -21.35 43.07
N LYS A 6 -58.87 -22.09 42.93
CA LYS A 6 -57.55 -21.69 42.78
C LYS A 6 -57.34 -21.45 41.39
N THR A 7 -57.44 -20.36 41.00
CA THR A 7 -57.04 -20.02 39.69
C THR A 7 -55.57 -19.83 39.73
N ALA A 8 -54.92 -20.72 39.23
CA ALA A 8 -53.54 -20.56 39.13
C ALA A 8 -53.25 -19.58 38.04
N SER A 9 -52.74 -18.56 38.41
CA SER A 9 -52.30 -17.61 37.44
C SER A 9 -51.06 -18.10 36.86
N ILE A 10 -51.13 -18.45 35.69
CA ILE A 10 -49.93 -18.79 35.03
C ILE A 10 -49.35 -17.56 34.54
N ALA A 11 -48.38 -17.18 35.14
CA ALA A 11 -47.64 -16.10 34.64
C ALA A 11 -46.87 -16.62 33.46
N ALA A 12 -47.30 -16.23 32.36
CA ALA A 12 -46.56 -16.55 31.19
C ALA A 12 -45.32 -15.73 31.22
N VAL A 13 -44.29 -16.35 31.52
CA VAL A 13 -43.04 -15.70 31.38
C VAL A 13 -42.69 -15.77 29.93
N VAL A 14 -42.78 -14.66 29.36
CA VAL A 14 -42.30 -14.58 28.02
C VAL A 14 -40.82 -14.40 28.09
N PRO A 15 -40.09 -15.32 27.66
CA PRO A 15 -38.66 -15.06 27.58
C PRO A 15 -38.45 -14.07 26.49
N LEU A 16 -38.07 -12.97 26.92
CA LEU A 16 -37.64 -12.03 25.99
C LEU A 16 -36.37 -12.49 25.41
N ILE A 17 -36.43 -13.06 24.31
CA ILE A 17 -35.27 -13.39 23.65
C ILE A 17 -34.79 -12.12 23.07
N ALA A 18 -33.90 -11.56 23.70
CA ALA A 18 -33.18 -10.52 23.09
C ALA A 18 -32.39 -11.17 22.00
N ALA A 19 -32.90 -11.05 20.87
CA ALA A 19 -32.12 -11.42 19.76
C ALA A 19 -30.99 -10.44 19.69
N LEU A 20 -29.91 -10.82 20.20
CA LEU A 20 -28.76 -10.09 19.91
C LEU A 20 -28.41 -10.39 18.52
N SER A 21 -28.97 -9.64 17.68
CA SER A 21 -28.38 -9.55 16.45
C SER A 21 -27.00 -9.03 16.75
N ALA A 22 -26.11 -9.86 16.83
CA ALA A 22 -24.79 -9.43 16.83
C ALA A 22 -24.59 -8.70 15.53
N CYS A 23 -24.65 -7.46 15.65
CA CYS A 23 -24.21 -6.68 14.57
C CYS A 23 -22.75 -6.94 14.42
N VAL A 24 -22.48 -7.94 13.73
CA VAL A 24 -21.17 -8.05 13.23
C VAL A 24 -21.09 -6.97 12.23
N ALA A 25 -20.60 -5.90 12.63
CA ALA A 25 -20.18 -4.93 11.69
C ALA A 25 -19.30 -5.69 10.72
N PRO A 26 -19.63 -5.69 9.48
CA PRO A 26 -18.76 -6.31 8.54
C PRO A 26 -17.42 -5.70 8.78
N ALA A 27 -16.49 -6.52 8.97
CA ALA A 27 -15.14 -6.06 9.08
C ALA A 27 -14.94 -5.06 7.97
N PRO A 28 -14.45 -3.90 8.33
CA PRO A 28 -14.26 -2.89 7.35
C PRO A 28 -13.45 -3.53 6.28
N ARG A 29 -14.03 -3.60 5.13
CA ARG A 29 -13.38 -4.08 4.11
C ARG A 29 -12.14 -3.47 3.98
N GLU A 30 -11.18 -4.17 4.24
CA GLU A 30 -9.94 -3.77 3.93
C GLU A 30 -9.94 -3.55 2.51
N ILE A 31 -10.26 -2.42 2.13
CA ILE A 31 -9.84 -1.97 0.88
C ILE A 31 -8.40 -2.26 0.90
N ALA A 32 -7.96 -3.05 0.00
CA ALA A 32 -6.58 -3.36 -0.09
C ALA A 32 -5.81 -2.09 0.05
N VAL A 33 -5.61 -1.74 1.26
CA VAL A 33 -4.78 -0.66 1.58
C VAL A 33 -3.46 -1.15 1.13
N ARG A 34 -2.89 -0.50 0.18
CA ARG A 34 -1.52 -0.71 -0.08
C ARG A 34 -0.83 -0.67 1.21
N SER A 35 -0.44 -1.82 1.67
CA SER A 35 0.42 -1.84 2.82
C SER A 35 1.77 -1.40 2.30
N GLY A 36 2.12 -0.19 2.52
CA GLY A 36 3.38 0.35 2.09
C GLY A 36 3.25 1.81 1.76
N PRO A 37 4.35 2.50 1.57
CA PRO A 37 4.34 3.90 1.21
C PRO A 37 3.68 4.10 -0.14
N ALA A 38 3.12 5.27 -0.35
CA ALA A 38 2.43 5.57 -1.59
C ALA A 38 3.33 5.46 -2.82
N ILE A 39 4.64 5.43 -2.62
CA ILE A 39 5.60 5.29 -3.70
C ILE A 39 5.66 3.87 -4.25
N ASP A 40 5.21 2.88 -3.48
CA ASP A 40 5.29 1.50 -3.93
C ASP A 40 4.54 1.31 -5.24
N GLY A 41 5.10 0.53 -6.13
CA GLY A 41 4.54 0.28 -7.44
C GLY A 41 5.58 0.42 -8.53
N GLN A 42 5.11 0.50 -9.75
CA GLN A 42 5.96 0.59 -10.92
C GLN A 42 5.91 1.99 -11.52
N TRP A 43 7.07 2.44 -11.95
CA TRP A 43 7.25 3.76 -12.51
C TRP A 43 8.06 3.66 -13.78
N MET A 44 7.74 4.47 -14.75
CA MET A 44 8.42 4.44 -16.06
C MET A 44 9.14 5.75 -16.28
N ASP A 45 10.28 5.69 -16.90
CA ASP A 45 11.01 6.92 -17.27
C ASP A 45 10.36 7.58 -18.47
N GLN A 46 10.78 8.81 -18.75
CA GLN A 46 10.15 9.60 -19.79
C GLN A 46 10.35 9.03 -21.18
N GLN A 47 11.44 8.31 -21.41
CA GLN A 47 11.70 7.69 -22.69
C GLN A 47 11.04 6.32 -22.81
N GLY A 48 10.49 5.79 -21.74
CA GLY A 48 9.86 4.48 -21.76
C GLY A 48 10.85 3.32 -21.90
N VAL A 49 12.12 3.54 -21.56
CA VAL A 49 13.14 2.51 -21.74
C VAL A 49 13.41 1.71 -20.48
N ALA A 50 12.95 2.17 -19.35
CA ALA A 50 13.17 1.48 -18.08
C ALA A 50 11.93 1.55 -17.20
N ILE A 51 11.69 0.47 -16.47
CA ILE A 51 10.65 0.41 -15.45
C ILE A 51 11.32 0.25 -14.11
N SER A 52 11.02 1.16 -13.21
CA SER A 52 11.52 1.13 -11.84
C SER A 52 10.42 0.63 -10.92
N THR A 53 10.74 -0.32 -10.05
CA THR A 53 9.78 -0.90 -9.11
C THR A 53 10.23 -0.62 -7.69
N PHE A 54 9.32 -0.08 -6.89
CA PHE A 54 9.51 0.13 -5.46
C PHE A 54 8.60 -0.85 -4.73
N SER A 55 9.17 -1.67 -3.89
CA SER A 55 8.40 -2.66 -3.16
C SER A 55 9.10 -3.03 -1.85
N ASN A 56 8.43 -2.77 -0.74
CA ASN A 56 8.91 -3.17 0.58
C ASN A 56 10.34 -2.75 0.88
N GLY A 57 10.70 -1.54 0.52
CA GLY A 57 12.03 -1.00 0.76
C GLY A 57 13.06 -1.40 -0.28
N ARG A 58 12.69 -2.18 -1.27
CA ARG A 58 13.60 -2.61 -2.33
C ARG A 58 13.29 -1.86 -3.62
N PHE A 59 14.34 -1.54 -4.32
CA PHE A 59 14.27 -0.85 -5.59
C PHE A 59 14.90 -1.71 -6.67
N THR A 60 14.24 -1.84 -7.82
CA THR A 60 14.81 -2.48 -8.99
C THR A 60 14.41 -1.70 -10.23
N SER A 61 15.28 -1.73 -11.23
CA SER A 61 14.96 -1.14 -12.52
C SER A 61 15.31 -2.14 -13.62
N VAL A 62 14.41 -2.29 -14.58
CA VAL A 62 14.60 -3.23 -15.68
C VAL A 62 14.37 -2.52 -17.00
N ALA A 63 15.04 -2.98 -18.03
CA ALA A 63 14.83 -2.47 -19.38
C ALA A 63 13.49 -2.94 -19.92
N THR A 64 12.75 -2.05 -20.57
CA THR A 64 11.41 -2.40 -21.07
C THR A 64 11.46 -3.38 -22.24
N ASP A 65 12.52 -3.34 -23.04
CA ASP A 65 12.60 -4.17 -24.23
C ASP A 65 13.08 -5.59 -23.95
N THR A 66 14.03 -5.75 -23.04
CA THR A 66 14.63 -7.06 -22.77
C THR A 66 14.25 -7.63 -21.41
N GLY A 67 13.76 -6.80 -20.49
CA GLY A 67 13.54 -7.22 -19.11
C GLY A 67 14.84 -7.36 -18.32
N ALA A 68 15.97 -6.97 -18.89
CA ALA A 68 17.24 -7.08 -18.19
C ALA A 68 17.28 -6.13 -17.01
N LYS A 69 17.79 -6.62 -15.88
CA LYS A 69 17.91 -5.79 -14.70
C LYS A 69 19.02 -4.77 -14.89
N LEU A 70 18.68 -3.51 -14.74
CA LEU A 70 19.62 -2.41 -14.95
C LEU A 70 20.24 -1.95 -13.64
N SER A 71 19.47 -1.96 -12.57
CA SER A 71 19.93 -1.56 -11.25
C SER A 71 19.09 -2.18 -10.17
N GLU A 72 19.64 -2.24 -8.96
CA GLU A 72 18.93 -2.73 -7.81
C GLU A 72 19.48 -2.07 -6.55
N GLY A 73 18.66 -2.04 -5.53
CA GLY A 73 19.07 -1.42 -4.28
C GLY A 73 17.93 -1.34 -3.30
N THR A 74 17.99 -0.34 -2.45
CA THR A 74 17.02 -0.10 -1.41
C THR A 74 16.58 1.35 -1.44
N TYR A 75 15.42 1.62 -0.86
CA TYR A 75 14.95 2.99 -0.72
C TYR A 75 14.39 3.22 0.67
N GLN A 76 14.42 4.46 1.09
CA GLN A 76 13.86 4.88 2.36
C GLN A 76 13.05 6.14 2.14
N MET A 77 11.87 6.17 2.74
CA MET A 77 11.08 7.39 2.72
C MET A 77 11.66 8.39 3.71
N ARG A 78 11.72 9.65 3.28
CA ARG A 78 12.09 10.75 4.13
C ARG A 78 10.89 11.64 4.25
N GLY A 79 9.99 11.32 5.13
CA GLY A 79 8.73 12.03 5.22
C GLY A 79 7.69 11.38 4.33
N SER A 80 6.66 12.13 3.97
CA SER A 80 5.52 11.58 3.27
C SER A 80 5.66 11.57 1.74
N SER A 81 6.57 12.38 1.21
CA SER A 81 6.68 12.51 -0.25
C SER A 81 8.09 12.38 -0.80
N ASP A 82 9.10 12.42 0.05
CA ASP A 82 10.48 12.34 -0.40
C ASP A 82 11.03 10.94 -0.16
N VAL A 83 11.83 10.46 -1.10
CA VAL A 83 12.42 9.15 -0.99
C VAL A 83 13.90 9.23 -1.38
N SER A 84 14.71 8.47 -0.67
CA SER A 84 16.13 8.34 -0.94
C SER A 84 16.39 6.92 -1.41
N ILE A 85 17.02 6.77 -2.56
CA ILE A 85 17.31 5.48 -3.16
C ILE A 85 18.81 5.28 -3.20
N ASN A 86 19.25 4.14 -2.68
CA ASN A 86 20.63 3.73 -2.82
C ASN A 86 20.65 2.52 -3.71
N MET A 87 21.28 2.63 -4.85
CA MET A 87 21.25 1.59 -5.85
C MET A 87 22.61 1.29 -6.41
N THR A 88 22.75 0.10 -6.96
CA THR A 88 23.92 -0.31 -7.72
C THR A 88 23.49 -0.43 -9.17
N SER A 89 24.19 0.27 -10.06
CA SER A 89 24.01 0.10 -11.48
C SER A 89 24.70 -1.20 -11.88
N LEU A 90 23.95 -2.12 -12.45
CA LEU A 90 24.51 -3.41 -12.85
C LEU A 90 25.28 -3.28 -14.15
N ILE A 91 25.00 -2.26 -14.93
CA ILE A 91 25.71 -2.02 -16.18
C ILE A 91 27.08 -1.42 -15.91
N ARG A 92 27.13 -0.43 -15.03
CA ARG A 92 28.38 0.24 -14.70
C ARG A 92 29.10 -0.34 -13.51
N GLN A 93 28.37 -1.18 -12.74
CA GLN A 93 28.83 -1.75 -11.48
C GLN A 93 29.30 -0.67 -10.50
N THR A 94 28.52 0.40 -10.42
CA THR A 94 28.79 1.50 -9.52
C THR A 94 27.60 1.72 -8.61
N GLN A 95 27.89 2.15 -7.38
CA GLN A 95 26.84 2.54 -6.46
C GLN A 95 26.54 4.01 -6.64
N THR A 96 25.25 4.35 -6.55
CA THR A 96 24.83 5.73 -6.68
C THR A 96 23.61 5.97 -5.81
N SER A 97 23.34 7.23 -5.54
CA SER A 97 22.17 7.64 -4.77
C SER A 97 21.29 8.52 -5.64
N VAL A 98 19.99 8.35 -5.46
CA VAL A 98 18.99 9.17 -6.15
C VAL A 98 17.99 9.63 -5.11
N ASN A 99 17.62 10.90 -5.16
CA ASN A 99 16.57 11.44 -4.33
C ASN A 99 15.39 11.80 -5.20
N CYS A 100 14.20 11.39 -4.79
CA CYS A 100 12.99 11.66 -5.53
C CYS A 100 11.96 12.32 -4.64
N SER A 101 11.14 13.17 -5.24
CA SER A 101 9.98 13.77 -4.59
C SER A 101 8.73 13.41 -5.34
N MET A 102 7.72 12.91 -4.62
CA MET A 102 6.43 12.63 -5.20
C MET A 102 5.68 13.94 -5.31
N VAL A 103 5.54 14.44 -6.53
CA VAL A 103 4.79 15.69 -6.74
C VAL A 103 3.31 15.42 -6.96
N SER A 104 2.96 14.17 -7.25
CA SER A 104 1.58 13.71 -7.33
C SER A 104 1.59 12.19 -7.21
N ASN A 105 0.42 11.57 -7.20
CA ASN A 105 0.35 10.11 -7.19
C ASN A 105 0.86 9.48 -8.48
N GLN A 106 1.10 10.27 -9.50
CA GLN A 106 1.48 9.78 -10.80
C GLN A 106 2.89 10.20 -11.21
N GLN A 107 3.56 11.04 -10.45
CA GLN A 107 4.82 11.60 -10.89
C GLN A 107 5.83 11.73 -9.78
N LEU A 108 7.05 11.26 -10.05
CA LEU A 108 8.21 11.44 -9.21
C LEU A 108 9.21 12.34 -9.92
N ASN A 109 9.68 13.35 -9.22
CA ASN A 109 10.79 14.15 -9.71
C ASN A 109 12.04 13.68 -8.97
N CYS A 110 13.03 13.26 -9.72
CA CYS A 110 14.22 12.63 -9.18
C CYS A 110 15.47 13.41 -9.54
N THR A 111 16.48 13.34 -8.67
CA THR A 111 17.78 13.94 -8.90
C THR A 111 18.85 12.91 -8.56
N ASN A 112 19.74 12.65 -9.49
CA ASN A 112 20.81 11.69 -9.26
C ASN A 112 22.00 12.36 -8.54
N ALA A 113 23.02 11.56 -8.25
CA ALA A 113 24.17 12.05 -7.50
C ALA A 113 24.97 13.12 -8.26
N ASN A 114 24.80 13.20 -9.56
CA ASN A 114 25.48 14.20 -10.37
C ASN A 114 24.66 15.48 -10.52
N GLY A 115 23.52 15.57 -9.85
CA GLY A 115 22.66 16.75 -9.93
C GLY A 115 21.75 16.78 -11.14
N GLN A 116 21.69 15.69 -11.90
CA GLN A 116 20.80 15.63 -13.06
C GLN A 116 19.40 15.27 -12.63
N ASN A 117 18.41 15.94 -13.23
CA ASN A 117 17.02 15.72 -12.90
C ASN A 117 16.37 14.83 -13.94
N PHE A 118 15.47 13.98 -13.48
CA PHE A 118 14.67 13.16 -14.37
C PHE A 118 13.31 12.90 -13.72
N VAL A 119 12.36 12.46 -14.52
CA VAL A 119 10.99 12.27 -14.07
C VAL A 119 10.59 10.82 -14.30
N LEU A 120 9.92 10.26 -13.32
CA LEU A 120 9.30 8.95 -13.44
C LEU A 120 7.78 9.13 -13.34
N THR A 121 7.06 8.38 -14.17
CA THR A 121 5.60 8.43 -14.20
C THR A 121 5.07 7.07 -13.78
N ARG A 122 4.04 7.08 -12.94
CA ARG A 122 3.47 5.84 -12.44
C ARG A 122 2.88 5.04 -13.58
N ARG A 123 3.18 3.77 -13.59
CA ARG A 123 2.68 2.87 -14.59
C ARG A 123 1.47 2.13 -14.05
N GLY A 124 0.41 2.12 -14.83
CA GLY A 124 -0.79 1.36 -14.51
C GLY A 124 -1.70 2.02 -13.54
#